data_a027760cbe3514a5d0db41724c7cfd34
#
_entry.id   a027760cbe3514a5d0db41724c7cfd34
#
_cell.length_a   1.000
_cell.length_b   1.000
_cell.length_c   1.000
_cell.angle_alpha   90.00
_cell.angle_beta   90.00
_cell.angle_gamma   90.00
#
_symmetry.space_group_name_H-M   'P 1'
#
loop_
_entity.id
_entity.type
_entity.pdbx_description
1 polymer ?
#
loop_
_entity_poly.entity_id
_entity_poly.type
_entity_poly.pdbx_seq_one_letter_code
_entity_poly.pdbx_strand_id
1 'polypeptide(L)'
;MTDRFIVFDTETPNFRNNRMSAIGISVVENGAITQEFYSLVNPEAEFDAFNIRLTGITPESVETAPTFPQLWQPRPALISRTVSV
;
A
#
# COMPACT_ATOMS: atom_id res chain seq x y z
N MET A 1 7.70 -8.48 -27.81
CA MET A 1 8.10 -7.69 -26.63
C MET A 1 7.08 -7.86 -25.51
N THR A 2 7.53 -8.06 -24.30
CA THR A 2 6.67 -8.25 -23.16
C THR A 2 6.36 -6.91 -22.50
N ASP A 3 5.09 -6.56 -22.43
CA ASP A 3 4.67 -5.38 -21.68
C ASP A 3 4.60 -5.75 -20.21
N ARG A 4 5.35 -5.04 -19.40
CA ARG A 4 5.37 -5.25 -17.97
C ARG A 4 5.42 -3.91 -17.26
N PHE A 5 4.51 -3.71 -16.31
CA PHE A 5 4.52 -2.48 -15.52
C PHE A 5 3.97 -2.74 -14.12
N ILE A 6 4.26 -1.82 -13.24
CA ILE A 6 3.88 -1.90 -11.83
C ILE A 6 2.83 -0.83 -11.57
N VAL A 7 1.75 -1.23 -10.91
CA VAL A 7 0.69 -0.31 -10.51
C VAL A 7 0.69 -0.21 -8.99
N PHE A 8 0.75 1.02 -8.49
CA PHE A 8 0.64 1.30 -7.07
C PHE A 8 -0.69 1.96 -6.78
N ASP A 9 -1.29 1.57 -5.66
CA ASP A 9 -2.50 2.19 -5.16
C ASP A 9 -2.34 2.37 -3.66
N THR A 10 -2.63 3.57 -3.16
CA THR A 10 -2.49 3.86 -1.74
C THR A 10 -3.75 4.52 -1.21
N GLU A 11 -4.02 4.29 0.07
CA GLU A 11 -5.05 5.00 0.80
C GLU A 11 -4.40 5.89 1.84
N THR A 12 -5.02 7.01 2.16
CA THR A 12 -4.46 7.99 3.09
C THR A 12 -5.37 8.19 4.28
N PRO A 13 -4.80 8.44 5.49
CA PRO A 13 -5.62 8.65 6.69
C PRO A 13 -6.22 10.04 6.79
N ASN A 14 -5.64 11.01 6.08
CA ASN A 14 -6.07 12.40 6.15
C ASN A 14 -5.73 13.11 4.85
N PHE A 15 -6.12 14.38 4.75
CA PHE A 15 -5.98 15.13 3.50
C PHE A 15 -4.56 15.66 3.25
N ARG A 16 -3.62 15.45 4.16
CA ARG A 16 -2.24 15.94 3.97
C ARG A 16 -1.47 15.12 2.94
N ASN A 17 -1.89 13.88 2.71
CA ASN A 17 -1.30 12.99 1.70
C ASN A 17 0.19 12.71 1.88
N ASN A 18 0.70 12.82 3.11
CA ASN A 18 2.10 12.53 3.40
C ASN A 18 2.29 11.23 4.17
N ARG A 19 1.23 10.48 4.37
CA ARG A 19 1.24 9.17 5.01
C ARG A 19 0.28 8.26 4.28
N MET A 20 0.42 6.97 4.46
CA MET A 20 -0.51 6.00 3.88
C MET A 20 -1.07 5.09 4.96
N SER A 21 -2.31 4.65 4.78
CA SER A 21 -2.97 3.68 5.66
C SER A 21 -3.13 2.32 4.99
N ALA A 22 -2.88 2.24 3.70
CA ALA A 22 -2.84 0.98 2.96
C ALA A 22 -2.03 1.17 1.69
N ILE A 23 -1.43 0.09 1.22
CA ILE A 23 -0.71 0.08 -0.05
C ILE A 23 -1.05 -1.18 -0.82
N GLY A 24 -1.35 -1.01 -2.10
CA GLY A 24 -1.51 -2.12 -3.03
C GLY A 24 -0.49 -2.00 -4.14
N ILE A 25 0.08 -3.12 -4.53
CA ILE A 25 1.06 -3.19 -5.61
C ILE A 25 0.65 -4.33 -6.53
N SER A 26 0.52 -4.04 -7.81
CA SER A 26 0.18 -5.05 -8.80
C SER A 26 1.21 -5.07 -9.91
N VAL A 27 1.60 -6.26 -10.34
CA VAL A 27 2.45 -6.45 -11.50
C VAL A 27 1.55 -6.86 -12.66
N VAL A 28 1.62 -6.11 -13.74
CA VAL A 28 0.82 -6.38 -14.94
C VAL A 28 1.77 -6.77 -16.06
N GLU A 29 1.50 -7.92 -16.66
CA GLU A 29 2.28 -8.43 -17.77
C GLU A 29 1.33 -8.84 -18.89
N ASN A 30 1.55 -8.27 -20.07
CA ASN A 30 0.76 -8.57 -21.28
C ASN A 30 -0.74 -8.44 -21.03
N GLY A 31 -1.15 -7.41 -20.29
CA GLY A 31 -2.55 -7.12 -20.02
C GLY A 31 -3.18 -7.93 -18.89
N ALA A 32 -2.40 -8.73 -18.20
CA ALA A 32 -2.91 -9.54 -17.09
C ALA A 32 -2.15 -9.26 -15.81
N ILE A 33 -2.86 -9.27 -14.68
CA ILE A 33 -2.22 -9.14 -13.38
C ILE A 33 -1.59 -10.47 -13.02
N THR A 34 -0.27 -10.50 -12.83
CA THR A 34 0.46 -11.72 -12.52
C THR A 34 0.89 -11.82 -11.08
N GLN A 35 0.97 -10.68 -10.37
CA GLN A 35 1.30 -10.64 -8.95
C GLN A 35 0.56 -9.50 -8.29
N GLU A 36 0.16 -9.71 -7.05
CA GLU A 36 -0.48 -8.66 -6.25
C GLU A 36 0.04 -8.71 -4.82
N PHE A 37 0.19 -7.54 -4.24
CA PHE A 37 0.54 -7.39 -2.83
C PHE A 37 -0.34 -6.30 -2.25
N TYR A 38 -0.90 -6.54 -1.06
CA TYR A 38 -1.72 -5.56 -0.38
C TYR A 38 -1.43 -5.64 1.11
N SER A 39 -1.34 -4.48 1.74
CA SER A 39 -1.18 -4.42 3.19
C SER A 39 -1.80 -3.16 3.74
N LEU A 40 -2.44 -3.29 4.90
CA LEU A 40 -2.72 -2.13 5.74
C LEU A 40 -1.40 -1.62 6.28
N VAL A 41 -1.33 -0.32 6.51
CA VAL A 41 -0.12 0.33 7.03
C VAL A 41 -0.53 1.20 8.20
N ASN A 42 0.22 1.13 9.29
CA ASN A 42 0.02 2.05 10.39
C ASN A 42 0.67 3.38 10.01
N PRO A 43 -0.11 4.44 9.74
CA PRO A 43 0.45 5.69 9.27
C PRO A 43 1.11 6.51 10.36
N GLU A 44 0.89 6.17 11.64
CA GLU A 44 1.36 6.95 12.78
C GLU A 44 0.96 8.42 12.62
N ALA A 45 -0.31 8.65 12.26
CA ALA A 45 -0.86 9.96 11.98
C ALA A 45 -2.34 9.98 12.35
N GLU A 46 -2.90 11.17 12.44
CA GLU A 46 -4.31 11.33 12.73
C GLU A 46 -5.15 10.92 11.52
N PHE A 47 -6.35 10.40 11.80
CA PHE A 47 -7.31 10.03 10.77
C PHE A 47 -8.43 11.07 10.72
N ASP A 48 -8.75 11.52 9.52
CA ASP A 48 -9.91 12.38 9.29
C ASP A 48 -11.15 11.52 9.09
N ALA A 49 -12.27 11.97 9.63
CA ALA A 49 -13.54 11.27 9.49
C ALA A 49 -13.91 11.05 8.02
N PHE A 50 -13.61 12.01 7.16
CA PHE A 50 -13.87 11.89 5.73
C PHE A 50 -13.09 10.72 5.13
N ASN A 51 -11.81 10.61 5.48
CA ASN A 51 -10.97 9.54 4.96
C ASN A 51 -11.40 8.18 5.48
N ILE A 52 -11.82 8.11 6.75
CA ILE A 52 -12.36 6.87 7.32
C ILE A 52 -13.59 6.42 6.54
N ARG A 53 -14.51 7.33 6.25
CA ARG A 53 -15.72 6.99 5.51
C ARG A 53 -15.40 6.57 4.08
N LEU A 54 -14.44 7.24 3.45
CA LEU A 54 -14.07 6.96 2.07
C LEU A 54 -13.38 5.62 1.91
N THR A 55 -12.44 5.31 2.81
CA THR A 55 -11.59 4.12 2.68
C THR A 55 -12.07 2.93 3.49
N GLY A 56 -12.84 3.17 4.55
CA GLY A 56 -13.21 2.14 5.50
C GLY A 56 -12.10 1.75 6.46
N ILE A 57 -10.96 2.42 6.40
CA ILE A 57 -9.81 2.13 7.24
C ILE A 57 -9.83 3.05 8.44
N THR A 58 -9.82 2.46 9.64
CA THR A 58 -9.90 3.19 10.91
C THR A 58 -8.59 3.08 11.67
N PRO A 59 -8.38 3.95 12.69
CA PRO A 59 -7.21 3.79 13.55
C PRO A 59 -7.11 2.39 14.15
N GLU A 60 -8.24 1.80 14.52
CA GLU A 60 -8.26 0.45 15.09
C GLU A 60 -7.79 -0.60 14.09
N SER A 61 -8.16 -0.45 12.83
CA SER A 61 -7.80 -1.45 11.82
C SER A 61 -6.32 -1.46 11.49
N VAL A 62 -5.59 -0.39 11.78
CA VAL A 62 -4.15 -0.31 11.51
C VAL A 62 -3.30 -0.40 12.77
N GLU A 63 -3.93 -0.58 13.94
CA GLU A 63 -3.22 -0.58 15.23
C GLU A 63 -2.09 -1.60 15.27
N THR A 64 -2.33 -2.78 14.72
CA THR A 64 -1.32 -3.86 14.67
C THR A 64 -0.66 -3.99 13.31
N ALA A 65 -0.97 -3.11 12.37
CA ALA A 65 -0.35 -3.14 11.06
C ALA A 65 1.07 -2.59 11.12
N PRO A 66 1.95 -3.02 10.22
CA PRO A 66 3.30 -2.48 10.18
C PRO A 66 3.29 -1.02 9.74
N THR A 67 4.26 -0.25 10.21
CA THR A 67 4.54 1.06 9.62
C THR A 67 5.16 0.83 8.26
N PHE A 68 5.23 1.88 7.42
CA PHE A 68 5.83 1.71 6.10
C PHE A 68 7.30 1.26 6.19
N PRO A 69 8.15 1.86 7.03
CA PRO A 69 9.52 1.35 7.18
C PRO A 69 9.59 -0.10 7.63
N GLN A 70 8.71 -0.52 8.54
CA GLN A 70 8.66 -1.92 8.99
C GLN A 70 8.24 -2.85 7.87
N LEU A 71 7.27 -2.44 7.07
CA LEU A 71 6.80 -3.22 5.95
C LEU A 71 7.91 -3.42 4.93
N TRP A 72 8.64 -2.36 4.63
CA TRP A 72 9.73 -2.40 3.67
C TRP A 72 10.90 -3.26 4.16
N GLN A 73 11.31 -3.06 5.41
CA GLN A 73 12.47 -3.75 5.99
C GLN A 73 12.27 -5.26 6.10
N PRO A 74 11.16 -5.76 6.66
CA PRO A 74 10.99 -7.20 6.81
C PRO A 74 10.78 -7.94 5.49
N ARG A 75 10.40 -7.24 4.41
CA ARG A 75 10.04 -7.88 3.15
C ARG A 75 10.71 -7.26 1.95
N PRO A 76 11.98 -6.88 2.05
CA PRO A 76 12.62 -6.21 0.91
C PRO A 76 12.67 -7.08 -0.33
N ALA A 77 12.85 -8.39 -0.17
CA ALA A 77 12.92 -9.30 -1.31
C ALA A 77 11.59 -9.36 -2.07
N LEU A 78 10.47 -9.42 -1.34
CA LEU A 78 9.15 -9.45 -1.97
C LEU A 78 8.86 -8.16 -2.71
N ILE A 79 9.09 -7.03 -2.06
CA ILE A 79 8.83 -5.73 -2.66
C ILE A 79 9.78 -5.47 -3.81
N SER A 80 11.06 -5.80 -3.64
CA SER A 80 12.03 -5.64 -4.71
C SER A 80 11.67 -6.45 -5.95
N ARG A 81 11.20 -7.67 -5.77
CA ARG A 81 10.76 -8.49 -6.90
C ARG A 81 9.58 -7.88 -7.61
N THR A 82 8.68 -7.27 -6.85
CA THR A 82 7.47 -6.68 -7.40
C THR A 82 7.78 -5.43 -8.20
N VAL A 83 8.70 -4.59 -7.72
CA VAL A 83 9.00 -3.31 -8.36
C VAL A 83 10.22 -3.35 -9.28
N SER A 84 11.06 -4.36 -9.19
CA SER A 84 12.19 -4.52 -10.09
C SER A 84 11.71 -5.07 -11.42
N VAL A 85 11.96 -4.37 -12.45
CA VAL A 85 11.49 -4.80 -13.78
C VAL A 85 12.61 -4.90 -14.79
#